data_7169944f5f6c3067f13eced04c5b3d4e
#
_entry.id   7169944f5f6c3067f13eced04c5b3d4e
#
_cell.length_a   1.000
_cell.length_b   1.000
_cell.length_c   1.000
_cell.angle_alpha   90.00
_cell.angle_beta   90.00
_cell.angle_gamma   90.00
#
_symmetry.space_group_name_H-M   'P 1'
#
loop_
_entity.id
_entity.type
_entity.pdbx_description
1 polymer ?
#
loop_
_entity_poly.entity_id
_entity_poly.type
_entity_poly.pdbx_seq_one_letter_code
_entity_poly.pdbx_strand_id
1 'polypeptide(L)'
;MAENRAYPPEGLTPPAPYTLAELRSAMESRAVVEGVAQRCDAALNLSVQLGRISAIMPREEATAPWISGANREIAVLSRVGKPICCTVESIAADAKGAPLVTVSRRQAQEQAMDAMLESLRPGSVVAGRVIRMEPFGAFVDIGRGIVALLPT
;
A
#
# COMPACT_ATOMS: atom_id res chain seq x y z
N MET A 1 -6.58 -2.58 26.32
CA MET A 1 -5.88 -3.14 25.14
C MET A 1 -5.81 -2.07 24.07
N ALA A 2 -4.61 -1.73 23.63
CA ALA A 2 -4.45 -0.78 22.54
C ALA A 2 -4.81 -1.49 21.21
N GLU A 3 -5.90 -1.07 20.58
CA GLU A 3 -6.10 -1.38 19.17
C GLU A 3 -4.91 -0.81 18.40
N ASN A 4 -4.27 -1.62 17.58
CA ASN A 4 -3.22 -1.13 16.70
C ASN A 4 -3.84 -0.30 15.57
N ARG A 5 -4.20 0.94 15.88
CA ARG A 5 -4.80 1.88 14.93
C ARG A 5 -3.79 2.53 13.98
N ALA A 6 -2.50 2.30 14.22
CA ALA A 6 -1.43 2.94 13.46
C ALA A 6 -1.33 2.41 12.02
N TYR A 7 -1.84 1.22 11.75
CA TYR A 7 -1.73 0.56 10.45
C TYR A 7 -3.07 -0.02 10.02
N PRO A 8 -4.02 0.84 9.58
CA PRO A 8 -5.32 0.34 9.13
C PRO A 8 -5.20 -0.53 7.88
N PRO A 9 -6.13 -1.47 7.67
CA PRO A 9 -6.24 -2.18 6.42
C PRO A 9 -6.32 -1.22 5.22
N GLU A 10 -5.77 -1.66 4.09
CA GLU A 10 -5.74 -0.89 2.86
C GLU A 10 -7.17 -0.65 2.34
N GLY A 11 -7.47 0.60 1.99
CA GLY A 11 -8.75 0.97 1.39
C GLY A 11 -9.91 1.22 2.38
N LEU A 12 -9.68 1.20 3.69
CA LEU A 12 -10.70 1.58 4.65
C LEU A 12 -10.94 3.09 4.70
N THR A 13 -9.90 3.87 4.43
CA THR A 13 -9.99 5.32 4.40
C THR A 13 -10.18 5.78 2.96
N PRO A 14 -11.20 6.62 2.66
CA PRO A 14 -11.34 7.16 1.33
C PRO A 14 -10.09 7.95 0.91
N PRO A 15 -9.66 7.86 -0.35
CA PRO A 15 -8.53 8.64 -0.83
C PRO A 15 -8.76 10.13 -0.64
N ALA A 16 -7.82 10.82 -0.01
CA ALA A 16 -7.88 12.26 0.15
C ALA A 16 -7.48 12.98 -1.14
N PRO A 17 -8.01 14.19 -1.40
CA PRO A 17 -7.58 14.99 -2.54
C PRO A 17 -6.24 15.68 -2.23
N TYR A 18 -5.14 14.94 -2.27
CA TYR A 18 -3.83 15.45 -1.91
C TYR A 18 -3.39 16.60 -2.82
N THR A 19 -2.81 17.63 -2.21
CA THR A 19 -2.06 18.67 -2.90
C THR A 19 -0.59 18.26 -3.01
N LEU A 20 0.15 18.90 -3.91
CA LEU A 20 1.59 18.65 -4.05
C LEU A 20 2.34 18.97 -2.76
N ALA A 21 1.93 20.03 -2.05
CA ALA A 21 2.52 20.40 -0.75
C ALA A 21 2.30 19.31 0.32
N GLU A 22 1.11 18.72 0.35
CA GLU A 22 0.79 17.62 1.26
C GLU A 22 1.60 16.36 0.93
N LEU A 23 1.78 16.04 -0.35
CA LEU A 23 2.61 14.92 -0.78
C LEU A 23 4.09 15.15 -0.43
N ARG A 24 4.56 16.38 -0.55
CA ARG A 24 5.93 16.76 -0.17
C ARG A 24 6.14 16.61 1.33
N SER A 25 5.18 17.05 2.13
CA SER A 25 5.19 16.87 3.59
C SER A 25 5.16 15.38 3.96
N ALA A 26 4.34 14.59 3.29
CA ALA A 26 4.28 13.14 3.48
C ALA A 26 5.60 12.45 3.12
N MET A 27 6.27 12.90 2.07
CA MET A 27 7.59 12.40 1.68
C MET A 27 8.63 12.65 2.79
N GLU A 28 8.66 13.84 3.33
CA GLU A 28 9.61 14.23 4.40
C GLU A 28 9.36 13.45 5.69
N SER A 29 8.11 13.26 6.07
CA SER A 29 7.73 12.54 7.31
C SER A 29 7.65 11.03 7.12
N ARG A 30 7.75 10.53 5.88
CA ARG A 30 7.51 9.13 5.50
C ARG A 30 6.13 8.64 5.89
N ALA A 31 5.15 9.53 5.91
CA ALA A 31 3.77 9.20 6.17
C ALA A 31 3.18 8.39 5.01
N VAL A 32 2.29 7.47 5.35
CA VAL A 32 1.58 6.67 4.36
C VAL A 32 0.39 7.45 3.84
N VAL A 33 0.25 7.48 2.52
CA VAL A 33 -0.89 8.04 1.81
C VAL A 33 -1.65 6.94 1.09
N GLU A 34 -2.90 7.17 0.75
CA GLU A 34 -3.70 6.21 -0.01
C GLU A 34 -4.20 6.84 -1.31
N GLY A 35 -4.19 6.04 -2.36
CA GLY A 35 -4.71 6.37 -3.66
C GLY A 35 -5.40 5.18 -4.30
N VAL A 36 -5.60 5.25 -5.61
CA VAL A 36 -6.18 4.17 -6.39
C VAL A 36 -5.22 3.82 -7.53
N ALA A 37 -4.86 2.55 -7.63
CA ALA A 37 -4.11 2.05 -8.78
C ALA A 37 -5.04 2.00 -9.99
N GLN A 38 -4.71 2.73 -11.06
CA GLN A 38 -5.58 2.86 -12.23
C GLN A 38 -5.18 1.96 -13.37
N ARG A 39 -3.88 1.86 -13.63
CA ARG A 39 -3.35 1.13 -14.77
C ARG A 39 -2.03 0.48 -14.43
N CYS A 40 -1.73 -0.59 -15.18
CA CYS A 40 -0.47 -1.29 -15.14
C CYS A 40 0.11 -1.29 -16.56
N ASP A 41 1.37 -0.90 -16.72
CA ASP A 41 2.04 -0.95 -18.01
C ASP A 41 2.61 -2.36 -18.30
N ALA A 42 3.21 -2.53 -19.48
CA ALA A 42 3.78 -3.82 -19.89
C ALA A 42 4.95 -4.26 -18.99
N ALA A 43 5.63 -3.32 -18.34
CA ALA A 43 6.71 -3.60 -17.39
C ALA A 43 6.21 -3.79 -15.96
N LEU A 44 4.90 -3.84 -15.74
CA LEU A 44 4.24 -3.99 -14.45
C LEU A 44 4.42 -2.79 -13.51
N ASN A 45 4.68 -1.61 -14.02
CA ASN A 45 4.64 -0.39 -13.23
C ASN A 45 3.19 0.08 -13.12
N LEU A 46 2.79 0.49 -11.92
CA LEU A 46 1.43 0.95 -11.66
C LEU A 46 1.34 2.48 -11.76
N SER A 47 0.25 2.94 -12.34
CA SER A 47 -0.16 4.33 -12.29
C SER A 47 -1.12 4.50 -11.11
N VAL A 48 -0.77 5.35 -10.15
CA VAL A 48 -1.54 5.55 -8.91
C VAL A 48 -2.09 6.97 -8.89
N GLN A 49 -3.39 7.09 -8.68
CA GLN A 49 -4.04 8.40 -8.56
C GLN A 49 -4.11 8.81 -7.10
N LEU A 50 -3.44 9.90 -6.76
CA LEU A 50 -3.43 10.53 -5.44
C LEU A 50 -4.22 11.85 -5.51
N GLY A 51 -5.54 11.76 -5.40
CA GLY A 51 -6.39 12.92 -5.67
C GLY A 51 -6.32 13.32 -7.14
N ARG A 52 -5.85 14.52 -7.42
CA ARG A 52 -5.65 15.00 -8.81
C ARG A 52 -4.25 14.75 -9.35
N ILE A 53 -3.36 14.23 -8.51
CA ILE A 53 -1.96 14.00 -8.88
C ILE A 53 -1.80 12.54 -9.26
N SER A 54 -1.20 12.30 -10.42
CA SER A 54 -0.85 10.97 -10.89
C SER A 54 0.57 10.64 -10.46
N ALA A 55 0.76 9.47 -9.85
CA ALA A 55 2.05 8.99 -9.40
C ALA A 55 2.40 7.69 -10.10
N ILE A 56 3.68 7.36 -10.12
CA ILE A 56 4.20 6.10 -10.65
C ILE A 56 4.68 5.24 -9.49
N MET A 57 4.23 4.00 -9.46
CA MET A 57 4.71 2.98 -8.54
C MET A 57 5.47 1.94 -9.34
N PRO A 58 6.82 1.94 -9.28
CA PRO A 58 7.61 0.94 -9.98
C PRO A 58 7.24 -0.47 -9.54
N ARG A 59 7.39 -1.44 -10.42
CA ARG A 59 7.11 -2.85 -10.17
C ARG A 59 7.73 -3.35 -8.86
N GLU A 60 8.97 -2.99 -8.60
CA GLU A 60 9.72 -3.40 -7.42
C GLU A 60 9.14 -2.82 -6.13
N GLU A 61 8.41 -1.72 -6.24
CA GLU A 61 7.80 -1.00 -5.12
C GLU A 61 6.33 -1.32 -4.91
N ALA A 62 5.75 -2.18 -5.76
CA ALA A 62 4.32 -2.46 -5.72
C ALA A 62 3.91 -3.52 -4.69
N THR A 63 4.83 -4.37 -4.28
CA THR A 63 4.60 -5.42 -3.29
C THR A 63 5.78 -5.55 -2.33
N ALA A 64 5.49 -6.14 -1.17
CA ALA A 64 6.51 -6.46 -0.17
C ALA A 64 7.57 -7.44 -0.72
N PRO A 65 8.79 -7.38 -0.19
CA PRO A 65 9.90 -8.21 -0.71
C PRO A 65 9.71 -9.71 -0.45
N TRP A 66 8.85 -10.08 0.51
CA TRP A 66 8.56 -11.51 0.77
C TRP A 66 7.60 -12.14 -0.25
N ILE A 67 7.03 -11.36 -1.16
CA ILE A 67 6.26 -11.85 -2.29
C ILE A 67 7.19 -11.97 -3.49
N SER A 68 7.32 -13.16 -4.08
CA SER A 68 8.27 -13.41 -5.17
C SER A 68 7.70 -14.24 -6.31
N GLY A 69 8.44 -14.30 -7.43
CA GLY A 69 8.11 -15.12 -8.59
C GLY A 69 6.81 -14.73 -9.27
N ALA A 70 6.07 -15.71 -9.77
CA ALA A 70 4.78 -15.52 -10.43
C ALA A 70 3.73 -14.89 -9.49
N ASN A 71 3.82 -15.17 -8.20
CA ASN A 71 2.94 -14.57 -7.20
C ASN A 71 3.10 -13.05 -7.14
N ARG A 72 4.28 -12.53 -7.40
CA ARG A 72 4.54 -11.09 -7.43
C ARG A 72 3.81 -10.42 -8.58
N GLU A 73 3.86 -11.00 -9.77
CA GLU A 73 3.13 -10.45 -10.93
C GLU A 73 1.63 -10.42 -10.70
N ILE A 74 1.08 -11.52 -10.18
CA ILE A 74 -0.34 -11.60 -9.82
C ILE A 74 -0.69 -10.56 -8.75
N ALA A 75 0.16 -10.39 -7.75
CA ALA A 75 -0.06 -9.40 -6.69
C ALA A 75 -0.08 -7.97 -7.23
N VAL A 76 0.80 -7.64 -8.18
CA VAL A 76 0.82 -6.32 -8.83
C VAL A 76 -0.44 -6.11 -9.68
N LEU A 77 -0.74 -7.04 -10.57
CA LEU A 77 -1.90 -6.95 -11.46
C LEU A 77 -3.22 -6.89 -10.70
N SER A 78 -3.32 -7.58 -9.58
CA SER A 78 -4.53 -7.60 -8.75
C SER A 78 -4.83 -6.24 -8.09
N ARG A 79 -3.87 -5.32 -8.06
CA ARG A 79 -4.08 -3.99 -7.46
C ARG A 79 -4.78 -3.01 -8.40
N VAL A 80 -4.81 -3.27 -9.70
CA VAL A 80 -5.46 -2.38 -10.67
C VAL A 80 -6.94 -2.21 -10.33
N GLY A 81 -7.38 -0.95 -10.26
CA GLY A 81 -8.75 -0.59 -9.90
C GLY A 81 -9.05 -0.59 -8.40
N LYS A 82 -8.08 -0.86 -7.56
CA LYS A 82 -8.26 -0.98 -6.11
C LYS A 82 -7.53 0.12 -5.34
N PRO A 83 -7.99 0.44 -4.13
CA PRO A 83 -7.23 1.30 -3.22
C PRO A 83 -5.85 0.72 -2.94
N ILE A 84 -4.87 1.60 -2.81
CA ILE A 84 -3.49 1.22 -2.57
C ILE A 84 -2.84 2.21 -1.60
N CYS A 85 -2.15 1.69 -0.60
CA CYS A 85 -1.36 2.48 0.34
C CYS A 85 0.07 2.61 -0.15
N CYS A 86 0.71 3.74 0.10
CA CYS A 86 2.09 3.96 -0.30
C CYS A 86 2.75 5.08 0.49
N THR A 87 4.08 5.10 0.45
CA THR A 87 4.87 6.26 0.84
C THR A 87 5.33 7.00 -0.40
N VAL A 88 5.57 8.30 -0.27
CA VAL A 88 6.10 9.12 -1.37
C VAL A 88 7.63 9.03 -1.34
N GLU A 89 8.20 8.49 -2.43
CA GLU A 89 9.64 8.30 -2.56
C GLU A 89 10.36 9.55 -3.07
N SER A 90 9.81 10.14 -4.13
CA SER A 90 10.41 11.30 -4.76
C SER A 90 9.37 12.15 -5.45
N ILE A 91 9.63 13.44 -5.50
CA ILE A 91 8.87 14.41 -6.27
C ILE A 91 9.87 15.17 -7.13
N ALA A 92 9.77 15.00 -8.44
CA ALA A 92 10.59 15.68 -9.43
C ALA A 92 9.68 16.43 -10.41
N ALA A 93 10.26 17.06 -11.40
CA ALA A 93 9.52 17.66 -12.50
C ALA A 93 9.89 16.97 -13.81
N ASP A 94 8.92 16.78 -14.69
CA ASP A 94 9.18 16.29 -16.04
C ASP A 94 9.72 17.43 -16.94
N ALA A 95 9.96 17.12 -18.22
CA ALA A 95 10.49 18.10 -19.17
C ALA A 95 9.58 19.32 -19.36
N LYS A 96 8.29 19.23 -19.03
CA LYS A 96 7.30 20.29 -19.13
C LYS A 96 7.05 21.00 -17.80
N GLY A 97 7.78 20.64 -16.74
CA GLY A 97 7.61 21.19 -15.39
C GLY A 97 6.45 20.61 -14.61
N ALA A 98 5.76 19.57 -15.12
CA ALA A 98 4.71 18.87 -14.38
C ALA A 98 5.30 17.99 -13.27
N PRO A 99 4.60 17.82 -12.13
CA PRO A 99 5.13 17.00 -11.06
C PRO A 99 5.26 15.53 -11.48
N LEU A 100 6.41 14.94 -11.20
CA LEU A 100 6.70 13.53 -11.39
C LEU A 100 6.88 12.88 -10.03
N VAL A 101 5.83 12.22 -9.54
CA VAL A 101 5.77 11.63 -8.21
C VAL A 101 6.00 10.13 -8.30
N THR A 102 6.93 9.62 -7.53
CA THR A 102 7.21 8.18 -7.40
C THR A 102 6.82 7.72 -5.99
N VAL A 103 6.10 6.62 -5.91
CA VAL A 103 5.56 6.09 -4.67
C VAL A 103 5.93 4.62 -4.47
N SER A 104 5.86 4.16 -3.21
CA SER A 104 6.22 2.80 -2.83
C SER A 104 5.18 2.20 -1.88
N ARG A 105 4.54 1.12 -2.31
CA ARG A 105 3.72 0.29 -1.43
C ARG A 105 4.60 -0.61 -0.56
N ARG A 106 5.71 -1.08 -1.11
CA ARG A 106 6.67 -1.92 -0.40
C ARG A 106 7.13 -1.28 0.90
N GLN A 107 7.51 0.00 0.87
CA GLN A 107 7.93 0.71 2.08
C GLN A 107 6.81 0.84 3.11
N ALA A 108 5.59 1.15 2.68
CA ALA A 108 4.45 1.21 3.58
C ALA A 108 4.19 -0.13 4.27
N GLN A 109 4.32 -1.23 3.53
CA GLN A 109 4.17 -2.59 4.07
C GLN A 109 5.32 -2.97 5.00
N GLU A 110 6.56 -2.64 4.66
CA GLU A 110 7.72 -2.91 5.51
C GLU A 110 7.61 -2.17 6.86
N GLN A 111 7.20 -0.92 6.85
CA GLN A 111 6.98 -0.16 8.08
C GLN A 111 5.94 -0.83 8.98
N ALA A 112 4.83 -1.27 8.40
CA ALA A 112 3.78 -1.95 9.14
C ALA A 112 4.24 -3.32 9.66
N MET A 113 4.95 -4.09 8.84
CA MET A 113 5.47 -5.40 9.25
C MET A 113 6.46 -5.28 10.41
N ASP A 114 7.40 -4.34 10.34
CA ASP A 114 8.38 -4.12 11.41
C ASP A 114 7.70 -3.78 12.73
N ALA A 115 6.70 -2.90 12.70
CA ALA A 115 5.93 -2.55 13.88
C ALA A 115 5.12 -3.73 14.43
N MET A 116 4.54 -4.54 13.55
CA MET A 116 3.79 -5.74 13.93
C MET A 116 4.70 -6.79 14.58
N LEU A 117 5.88 -7.03 14.01
CA LEU A 117 6.84 -7.99 14.55
C LEU A 117 7.34 -7.59 15.94
N GLU A 118 7.43 -6.30 16.21
CA GLU A 118 7.81 -5.79 17.53
C GLU A 118 6.70 -5.91 18.57
N SER A 119 5.45 -5.71 18.16
CA SER A 119 4.33 -5.49 19.07
C SER A 119 3.35 -6.65 19.18
N LEU A 120 3.19 -7.49 18.14
CA LEU A 120 2.20 -8.57 18.16
C LEU A 120 2.65 -9.73 19.03
N ARG A 121 1.73 -10.19 19.88
CA ARG A 121 1.89 -11.36 20.74
C ARG A 121 0.61 -12.19 20.67
N PRO A 122 0.66 -13.49 21.01
CA PRO A 122 -0.57 -14.27 21.18
C PRO A 122 -1.52 -13.57 22.14
N GLY A 123 -2.79 -13.40 21.73
CA GLY A 123 -3.79 -12.64 22.48
C GLY A 123 -3.89 -11.16 22.11
N SER A 124 -2.99 -10.62 21.29
CA SER A 124 -3.14 -9.26 20.76
C SER A 124 -4.37 -9.15 19.89
N VAL A 125 -5.08 -8.01 19.99
CA VAL A 125 -6.24 -7.72 19.16
C VAL A 125 -5.80 -6.85 17.99
N VAL A 126 -6.15 -7.28 16.77
CA VAL A 126 -5.79 -6.60 15.53
C VAL A 126 -7.07 -6.36 14.73
N ALA A 127 -7.26 -5.12 14.27
CA ALA A 127 -8.31 -4.82 13.32
C ALA A 127 -7.94 -5.39 11.94
N GLY A 128 -8.89 -6.05 11.30
CA GLY A 128 -8.65 -6.65 9.99
C GLY A 128 -9.86 -6.55 9.08
N ARG A 129 -9.61 -6.64 7.79
CA ARG A 129 -10.65 -6.72 6.77
C ARG A 129 -10.51 -8.01 5.98
N VAL A 130 -11.57 -8.81 5.94
CA VAL A 130 -11.59 -10.03 5.12
C VAL A 130 -11.55 -9.65 3.64
N ILE A 131 -10.55 -10.14 2.92
CA ILE A 131 -10.38 -9.87 1.49
C ILE A 131 -10.76 -11.05 0.62
N ARG A 132 -10.72 -12.28 1.15
CA ARG A 132 -11.12 -13.48 0.42
C ARG A 132 -11.45 -14.62 1.38
N MET A 133 -12.46 -15.38 1.04
CA MET A 133 -12.86 -16.61 1.76
C MET A 133 -12.48 -17.84 0.93
N GLU A 134 -11.90 -18.82 1.58
CA GLU A 134 -11.58 -20.13 1.01
C GLU A 134 -12.07 -21.24 1.96
N PRO A 135 -12.24 -22.50 1.47
CA PRO A 135 -12.69 -23.58 2.34
C PRO A 135 -11.81 -23.83 3.55
N PHE A 136 -10.53 -23.51 3.48
CA PHE A 136 -9.57 -23.72 4.56
C PHE A 136 -9.40 -22.50 5.47
N GLY A 137 -10.01 -21.37 5.17
CA GLY A 137 -9.91 -20.18 6.01
C GLY A 137 -10.20 -18.88 5.29
N ALA A 138 -9.99 -17.77 6.00
CA ALA A 138 -10.16 -16.43 5.48
C ALA A 138 -8.82 -15.73 5.36
N PHE A 139 -8.62 -15.04 4.24
CA PHE A 139 -7.50 -14.11 4.07
C PHE A 139 -7.93 -12.73 4.57
N VAL A 140 -7.15 -12.17 5.48
CA VAL A 140 -7.49 -10.94 6.19
C VAL A 140 -6.36 -9.93 6.03
N ASP A 141 -6.69 -8.72 5.57
CA ASP A 141 -5.76 -7.58 5.62
C ASP A 141 -5.73 -7.08 7.07
N ILE A 142 -4.59 -7.25 7.73
CA ILE A 142 -4.36 -6.85 9.12
C ILE A 142 -3.65 -5.51 9.25
N GLY A 143 -3.42 -4.84 8.15
CA GLY A 143 -2.82 -3.51 8.07
C GLY A 143 -2.00 -3.33 6.81
N ARG A 144 -2.20 -2.23 6.11
CA ARG A 144 -1.43 -1.83 4.92
C ARG A 144 -1.31 -2.91 3.84
N GLY A 145 -2.33 -3.75 3.68
CA GLY A 145 -2.32 -4.82 2.70
C GLY A 145 -1.48 -6.04 3.11
N ILE A 146 -1.05 -6.13 4.35
CA ILE A 146 -0.40 -7.32 4.89
C ILE A 146 -1.47 -8.36 5.17
N VAL A 147 -1.35 -9.51 4.53
CA VAL A 147 -2.38 -10.55 4.57
C VAL A 147 -2.00 -11.64 5.58
N ALA A 148 -2.94 -11.91 6.47
CA ALA A 148 -2.87 -13.04 7.39
C ALA A 148 -3.92 -14.09 7.02
N LEU A 149 -3.69 -15.32 7.40
CA LEU A 149 -4.65 -16.41 7.26
C LEU A 149 -5.33 -16.68 8.60
N LEU A 150 -6.66 -16.60 8.60
CA LEU A 150 -7.49 -17.08 9.69
C LEU A 150 -8.02 -18.47 9.29
N PRO A 151 -7.42 -19.57 9.79
CA PRO A 151 -7.82 -20.91 9.41
C PRO A 151 -9.20 -21.29 10.00
N THR A 152 -9.89 -22.17 9.33
CA THR A 152 -11.14 -22.76 9.85
C THR A 152 -10.89 -23.70 11.00
#